data_5a693a3d371f26a4aca9c7ed9d7b6341
#
_entry.id   5a693a3d371f26a4aca9c7ed9d7b6341
#
_cell.length_a   1.000
_cell.length_b   1.000
_cell.length_c   1.000
_cell.angle_alpha   90.00
_cell.angle_beta   90.00
_cell.angle_gamma   90.00
#
_symmetry.space_group_name_H-M   'P 1'
#
loop_
_entity.id
_entity.type
_entity.pdbx_description
1 polymer ?
#
loop_
_entity_poly.entity_id
_entity_poly.type
_entity_poly.pdbx_seq_one_letter_code
_entity_poly.pdbx_strand_id
1 'polypeptide(L)'
;AWGDSDFGGSDAPAGSGYTKIYSTNSAFAALKADGSITAWGDSDSGGTGAPAGSGYTKIYSNGAAFAALKDDGSIKAWGDSDFGGSDAPAGSGYTKIYSTNSAFAALKADGSITAWGDFNNGGTGAPTDSGYIKIYSTIYAFAALKADGSITAWGRPNRGGTISTATDLNIDYP
;
A
#
# COMPACT_ATOMS: atom_id res chain seq x y z
N ALA A 1 -23.54 8.34 1.59
CA ALA A 1 -23.24 7.24 0.66
C ALA A 1 -24.52 6.77 0.00
N TRP A 2 -24.45 6.13 -1.14
CA TRP A 2 -25.54 5.53 -1.90
C TRP A 2 -24.98 4.35 -2.72
N GLY A 3 -25.82 3.34 -2.96
CA GLY A 3 -25.46 2.12 -3.68
C GLY A 3 -25.74 0.88 -2.84
N ASP A 4 -25.06 -0.21 -3.18
CA ASP A 4 -25.17 -1.49 -2.46
C ASP A 4 -24.54 -1.36 -1.07
N SER A 5 -25.27 -1.81 -0.04
CA SER A 5 -24.81 -1.76 1.36
C SER A 5 -23.51 -2.54 1.59
N ASP A 6 -23.38 -3.70 0.93
CA ASP A 6 -22.22 -4.57 1.09
C ASP A 6 -20.92 -3.94 0.56
N PHE A 7 -21.05 -2.96 -0.35
CA PHE A 7 -19.93 -2.21 -0.92
C PHE A 7 -19.85 -0.76 -0.39
N GLY A 8 -20.41 -0.48 0.78
CA GLY A 8 -20.35 0.83 1.42
C GLY A 8 -21.32 1.87 0.87
N GLY A 9 -22.34 1.44 0.13
CA GLY A 9 -23.44 2.32 -0.31
C GLY A 9 -24.34 2.82 0.82
N SER A 10 -24.25 2.20 2.00
CA SER A 10 -24.87 2.66 3.25
C SER A 10 -23.78 2.90 4.32
N ASP A 11 -24.21 3.26 5.53
CA ASP A 11 -23.38 3.37 6.75
C ASP A 11 -22.20 4.35 6.67
N ALA A 12 -22.25 5.30 5.72
CA ALA A 12 -21.31 6.40 5.73
C ALA A 12 -21.40 7.14 7.09
N PRO A 13 -20.26 7.48 7.70
CA PRO A 13 -20.25 8.07 9.03
C PRO A 13 -21.02 9.38 9.06
N ALA A 14 -21.91 9.52 10.04
CA ALA A 14 -22.57 10.80 10.35
C ALA A 14 -21.54 11.77 10.95
N GLY A 15 -21.73 13.06 10.72
CA GLY A 15 -20.88 14.11 11.29
C GLY A 15 -20.02 14.83 10.26
N SER A 16 -19.01 15.56 10.75
CA SER A 16 -18.20 16.48 9.96
C SER A 16 -16.71 16.37 10.34
N GLY A 17 -15.88 17.20 9.72
CA GLY A 17 -14.43 17.26 9.99
C GLY A 17 -13.60 16.28 9.19
N TYR A 18 -14.19 15.52 8.28
CA TYR A 18 -13.47 14.68 7.34
C TYR A 18 -12.76 15.53 6.28
N THR A 19 -11.52 15.23 6.01
CA THR A 19 -10.66 15.94 5.07
C THR A 19 -10.38 15.14 3.80
N LYS A 20 -10.39 13.82 3.90
CA LYS A 20 -10.11 12.90 2.78
C LYS A 20 -10.89 11.60 2.93
N ILE A 21 -11.19 10.97 1.80
CA ILE A 21 -11.79 9.64 1.71
C ILE A 21 -10.91 8.79 0.79
N TYR A 22 -10.75 7.53 1.14
CA TYR A 22 -10.02 6.51 0.41
C TYR A 22 -10.91 5.28 0.24
N SER A 23 -10.65 4.45 -0.77
CA SER A 23 -11.43 3.23 -0.99
C SER A 23 -10.55 2.05 -1.37
N THR A 24 -10.99 0.86 -0.99
CA THR A 24 -10.69 -0.42 -1.61
C THR A 24 -11.73 -0.70 -2.71
N ASN A 25 -11.82 -1.94 -3.19
CA ASN A 25 -12.88 -2.33 -4.14
C ASN A 25 -14.28 -2.34 -3.49
N SER A 26 -14.36 -2.52 -2.14
CA SER A 26 -15.63 -2.81 -1.45
C SER A 26 -15.79 -2.06 -0.12
N ALA A 27 -14.87 -1.19 0.25
CA ALA A 27 -14.91 -0.44 1.50
C ALA A 27 -14.33 0.97 1.34
N PHE A 28 -14.68 1.82 2.28
CA PHE A 28 -14.18 3.20 2.37
C PHE A 28 -13.51 3.45 3.72
N ALA A 29 -12.57 4.37 3.73
CA ALA A 29 -11.94 4.92 4.93
C ALA A 29 -11.86 6.45 4.82
N ALA A 30 -12.38 7.16 5.82
CA ALA A 30 -12.36 8.61 5.88
C ALA A 30 -11.41 9.10 6.98
N LEU A 31 -10.57 10.07 6.65
CA LEU A 31 -9.60 10.69 7.54
C LEU A 31 -10.10 12.07 7.97
N LYS A 32 -10.07 12.33 9.28
CA LYS A 32 -10.37 13.65 9.85
C LYS A 32 -9.12 14.51 9.99
N ALA A 33 -9.34 15.81 10.26
CA ALA A 33 -8.27 16.79 10.47
C ALA A 33 -7.37 16.47 11.68
N ASP A 34 -7.91 15.81 12.73
CA ASP A 34 -7.16 15.36 13.90
C ASP A 34 -6.40 14.05 13.66
N GLY A 35 -6.53 13.47 12.47
CA GLY A 35 -5.93 12.20 12.10
C GLY A 35 -6.68 10.98 12.60
N SER A 36 -7.91 11.09 13.11
CA SER A 36 -8.75 9.92 13.38
C SER A 36 -9.35 9.35 12.08
N ILE A 37 -9.60 8.04 12.07
CA ILE A 37 -10.07 7.29 10.90
C ILE A 37 -11.40 6.62 11.21
N THR A 38 -12.33 6.67 10.27
CA THR A 38 -13.58 5.89 10.29
C THR A 38 -13.68 5.11 8.98
N ALA A 39 -13.98 3.82 9.07
CA ALA A 39 -14.18 2.96 7.90
C ALA A 39 -15.61 2.41 7.86
N TRP A 40 -16.10 2.07 6.66
CA TRP A 40 -17.41 1.45 6.42
C TRP A 40 -17.40 0.67 5.10
N GLY A 41 -18.39 -0.19 4.91
CA GLY A 41 -18.52 -1.11 3.78
C GLY A 41 -18.16 -2.54 4.17
N ASP A 42 -17.71 -3.34 3.21
CA ASP A 42 -17.36 -4.74 3.42
C ASP A 42 -16.28 -4.90 4.51
N SER A 43 -16.60 -5.70 5.52
CA SER A 43 -15.71 -5.96 6.67
C SER A 43 -14.37 -6.58 6.26
N ASP A 44 -14.40 -7.54 5.32
CA ASP A 44 -13.23 -8.27 4.88
C ASP A 44 -12.30 -7.39 4.02
N SER A 45 -12.86 -6.39 3.38
CA SER A 45 -12.12 -5.39 2.59
C SER A 45 -11.75 -4.11 3.37
N GLY A 46 -11.87 -4.14 4.70
CA GLY A 46 -11.48 -3.04 5.58
C GLY A 46 -12.58 -2.04 5.92
N GLY A 47 -13.86 -2.37 5.70
CA GLY A 47 -15.01 -1.59 6.18
C GLY A 47 -15.12 -1.56 7.71
N THR A 48 -14.40 -2.43 8.38
CA THR A 48 -14.22 -2.45 9.84
C THR A 48 -12.73 -2.54 10.18
N GLY A 49 -12.38 -2.44 11.47
CA GLY A 49 -10.99 -2.62 11.92
C GLY A 49 -10.08 -1.42 11.72
N ALA A 50 -10.59 -0.26 11.32
CA ALA A 50 -9.79 0.95 11.27
C ALA A 50 -9.10 1.22 12.64
N PRO A 51 -7.82 1.62 12.64
CA PRO A 51 -7.09 1.79 13.89
C PRO A 51 -7.69 2.91 14.74
N ALA A 52 -7.85 2.63 16.04
CA ALA A 52 -8.31 3.61 17.02
C ALA A 52 -7.26 4.72 17.24
N GLY A 53 -7.71 5.87 17.75
CA GLY A 53 -6.87 7.02 18.07
C GLY A 53 -6.74 8.00 16.91
N SER A 54 -5.76 8.88 17.00
CA SER A 54 -5.55 10.00 16.09
C SER A 54 -4.09 10.12 15.64
N GLY A 55 -3.77 11.20 14.89
CA GLY A 55 -2.40 11.48 14.43
C GLY A 55 -2.02 10.74 13.15
N TYR A 56 -2.96 10.10 12.46
CA TYR A 56 -2.73 9.60 11.11
C TYR A 56 -2.77 10.77 10.11
N THR A 57 -1.82 10.83 9.22
CA THR A 57 -1.67 11.92 8.24
C THR A 57 -2.08 11.50 6.84
N LYS A 58 -2.04 10.20 6.57
CA LYS A 58 -2.36 9.66 5.26
C LYS A 58 -2.83 8.21 5.33
N ILE A 59 -3.74 7.85 4.44
CA ILE A 59 -4.17 6.49 4.20
C ILE A 59 -3.76 6.09 2.78
N TYR A 60 -3.42 4.84 2.60
CA TYR A 60 -3.17 4.18 1.31
C TYR A 60 -4.07 2.96 1.23
N SER A 61 -4.49 2.59 0.04
CA SER A 61 -5.34 1.43 -0.19
C SER A 61 -4.84 0.58 -1.34
N ASN A 62 -5.26 -0.66 -1.33
CA ASN A 62 -5.17 -1.58 -2.46
C ASN A 62 -6.53 -2.24 -2.71
N GLY A 63 -6.59 -3.43 -3.30
CA GLY A 63 -7.86 -4.10 -3.66
C GLY A 63 -8.77 -4.39 -2.48
N ALA A 64 -8.22 -4.75 -1.30
CA ALA A 64 -9.01 -5.19 -0.14
C ALA A 64 -8.40 -4.80 1.22
N ALA A 65 -7.41 -3.91 1.26
CA ALA A 65 -6.77 -3.49 2.51
C ALA A 65 -6.39 -2.01 2.47
N PHE A 66 -6.24 -1.46 3.67
CA PHE A 66 -5.74 -0.10 3.91
C PHE A 66 -4.45 -0.13 4.73
N ALA A 67 -3.62 0.89 4.55
CA ALA A 67 -2.47 1.19 5.40
C ALA A 67 -2.44 2.68 5.74
N ALA A 68 -2.41 3.02 7.02
CA ALA A 68 -2.38 4.40 7.50
C ALA A 68 -1.01 4.75 8.09
N LEU A 69 -0.50 5.92 7.72
CA LEU A 69 0.79 6.46 8.10
C LEU A 69 0.60 7.60 9.10
N LYS A 70 1.38 7.59 10.18
CA LYS A 70 1.47 8.70 11.16
C LYS A 70 2.65 9.63 10.86
N ASP A 71 2.69 10.78 11.53
CA ASP A 71 3.78 11.76 11.42
C ASP A 71 5.14 11.21 11.84
N ASP A 72 5.18 10.31 12.83
CA ASP A 72 6.40 9.64 13.27
C ASP A 72 6.86 8.55 12.29
N GLY A 73 6.09 8.32 11.25
CA GLY A 73 6.34 7.30 10.26
C GLY A 73 5.95 5.89 10.69
N SER A 74 5.20 5.71 11.78
CA SER A 74 4.63 4.41 12.12
C SER A 74 3.43 4.08 11.22
N ILE A 75 3.22 2.78 10.97
CA ILE A 75 2.19 2.28 10.05
C ILE A 75 1.23 1.36 10.79
N LYS A 76 -0.06 1.48 10.49
CA LYS A 76 -1.11 0.50 10.85
C LYS A 76 -1.85 0.08 9.59
N ALA A 77 -2.06 -1.23 9.43
CA ALA A 77 -2.85 -1.78 8.34
C ALA A 77 -4.10 -2.46 8.88
N TRP A 78 -5.15 -2.56 8.04
CA TRP A 78 -6.39 -3.28 8.33
C TRP A 78 -7.08 -3.69 7.02
N GLY A 79 -8.02 -4.62 7.09
CA GLY A 79 -8.70 -5.25 5.96
C GLY A 79 -8.20 -6.68 5.74
N ASP A 80 -8.27 -7.18 4.54
CA ASP A 80 -7.88 -8.53 4.17
C ASP A 80 -6.38 -8.78 4.43
N SER A 81 -6.07 -9.83 5.21
CA SER A 81 -4.70 -10.22 5.55
C SER A 81 -3.86 -10.60 4.33
N ASP A 82 -4.47 -11.28 3.35
CA ASP A 82 -3.77 -11.68 2.12
C ASP A 82 -3.42 -10.47 1.23
N PHE A 83 -4.11 -9.35 1.44
CA PHE A 83 -3.86 -8.08 0.78
C PHE A 83 -2.99 -7.11 1.64
N GLY A 84 -2.46 -7.60 2.76
CA GLY A 84 -1.63 -6.80 3.66
C GLY A 84 -2.42 -5.98 4.68
N GLY A 85 -3.66 -6.37 4.99
CA GLY A 85 -4.44 -5.83 6.09
C GLY A 85 -3.89 -6.20 7.47
N SER A 86 -2.93 -7.12 7.52
CA SER A 86 -2.11 -7.43 8.70
C SER A 86 -0.61 -7.22 8.37
N ASP A 87 0.25 -7.49 9.35
CA ASP A 87 1.71 -7.57 9.20
C ASP A 87 2.39 -6.28 8.68
N ALA A 88 1.74 -5.13 8.85
CA ALA A 88 2.41 -3.86 8.62
C ALA A 88 3.72 -3.79 9.44
N PRO A 89 4.82 -3.26 8.84
CA PRO A 89 6.11 -3.26 9.50
C PRO A 89 6.07 -2.49 10.81
N ALA A 90 6.67 -3.10 11.85
CA ALA A 90 6.85 -2.45 13.15
C ALA A 90 7.87 -1.31 13.06
N GLY A 91 7.80 -0.39 14.04
CA GLY A 91 8.70 0.75 14.13
C GLY A 91 8.17 2.00 13.42
N SER A 92 9.07 2.93 13.13
CA SER A 92 8.75 4.27 12.63
C SER A 92 9.74 4.74 11.56
N GLY A 93 9.59 5.98 11.11
CA GLY A 93 10.49 6.60 10.13
C GLY A 93 10.13 6.30 8.68
N TYR A 94 8.99 5.67 8.42
CA TYR A 94 8.47 5.54 7.06
C TYR A 94 7.91 6.88 6.59
N THR A 95 8.20 7.24 5.35
CA THR A 95 7.81 8.53 4.76
C THR A 95 6.71 8.39 3.71
N LYS A 96 6.60 7.18 3.12
CA LYS A 96 5.67 6.94 2.04
C LYS A 96 5.32 5.45 1.93
N ILE A 97 4.08 5.17 1.50
CA ILE A 97 3.63 3.82 1.18
C ILE A 97 3.20 3.78 -0.29
N TYR A 98 3.39 2.65 -0.93
CA TYR A 98 2.99 2.34 -2.30
C TYR A 98 2.26 1.01 -2.29
N SER A 99 1.40 0.75 -3.26
CA SER A 99 0.65 -0.51 -3.34
C SER A 99 0.62 -1.08 -4.75
N THR A 100 0.63 -2.41 -4.83
CA THR A 100 0.08 -3.19 -5.94
C THR A 100 -1.41 -3.44 -5.66
N ASN A 101 -2.05 -4.34 -6.40
CA ASN A 101 -3.43 -4.73 -6.07
C ASN A 101 -3.55 -5.46 -4.73
N SER A 102 -2.50 -6.16 -4.27
CA SER A 102 -2.59 -7.07 -3.13
C SER A 102 -1.39 -6.98 -2.16
N ALA A 103 -0.53 -5.99 -2.31
CA ALA A 103 0.62 -5.79 -1.44
C ALA A 103 0.94 -4.31 -1.25
N PHE A 104 1.67 -4.02 -0.19
CA PHE A 104 2.20 -2.70 0.11
C PHE A 104 3.73 -2.71 0.15
N ALA A 105 4.34 -1.57 -0.14
CA ALA A 105 5.76 -1.29 0.06
C ALA A 105 5.93 0.09 0.69
N ALA A 106 6.63 0.16 1.82
CA ALA A 106 6.89 1.40 2.54
C ALA A 106 8.36 1.81 2.43
N LEU A 107 8.58 3.08 2.15
CA LEU A 107 9.89 3.71 1.98
C LEU A 107 10.23 4.56 3.20
N LYS A 108 11.45 4.40 3.75
CA LYS A 108 12.01 5.25 4.80
C LYS A 108 12.82 6.42 4.22
N ALA A 109 13.15 7.38 5.08
CA ALA A 109 13.96 8.54 4.73
C ALA A 109 15.39 8.18 4.29
N ASP A 110 15.96 7.08 4.80
CA ASP A 110 17.27 6.55 4.39
C ASP A 110 17.22 5.75 3.08
N GLY A 111 16.04 5.61 2.51
CA GLY A 111 15.80 4.85 1.29
C GLY A 111 15.71 3.34 1.49
N SER A 112 15.60 2.84 2.72
CA SER A 112 15.29 1.43 2.95
C SER A 112 13.81 1.14 2.69
N ILE A 113 13.50 -0.09 2.24
CA ILE A 113 12.15 -0.50 1.82
C ILE A 113 11.73 -1.73 2.63
N THR A 114 10.48 -1.74 3.07
CA THR A 114 9.83 -2.92 3.63
C THR A 114 8.53 -3.18 2.87
N ALA A 115 8.31 -4.42 2.43
CA ALA A 115 7.09 -4.83 1.75
C ALA A 115 6.33 -5.86 2.59
N TRP A 116 4.99 -5.90 2.43
CA TRP A 116 4.09 -6.88 3.09
C TRP A 116 2.81 -7.08 2.27
N GLY A 117 2.06 -8.13 2.58
CA GLY A 117 0.87 -8.59 1.85
C GLY A 117 1.17 -9.77 0.94
N ASP A 118 0.45 -9.93 -0.16
CA ASP A 118 0.56 -11.09 -1.05
C ASP A 118 2.00 -11.31 -1.54
N PHE A 119 2.50 -12.50 -1.21
CA PHE A 119 3.83 -12.96 -1.60
C PHE A 119 4.10 -12.83 -3.11
N ASN A 120 3.14 -13.22 -3.95
CA ASN A 120 3.31 -13.26 -5.41
C ASN A 120 3.22 -11.87 -6.06
N ASN A 121 2.64 -10.89 -5.37
CA ASN A 121 2.40 -9.55 -5.90
C ASN A 121 3.29 -8.49 -5.24
N GLY A 122 4.42 -8.91 -4.66
CA GLY A 122 5.45 -8.04 -4.13
C GLY A 122 5.39 -7.79 -2.62
N GLY A 123 4.57 -8.55 -1.88
CA GLY A 123 4.59 -8.54 -0.41
C GLY A 123 5.89 -9.04 0.21
N THR A 124 6.74 -9.68 -0.61
CA THR A 124 8.10 -10.08 -0.26
C THR A 124 9.06 -9.76 -1.41
N GLY A 125 10.36 -9.95 -1.16
CA GLY A 125 11.40 -9.74 -2.17
C GLY A 125 11.82 -8.29 -2.38
N ALA A 126 11.37 -7.36 -1.52
CA ALA A 126 11.90 -6.00 -1.52
C ALA A 126 13.42 -6.00 -1.31
N PRO A 127 14.16 -5.07 -1.95
CA PRO A 127 15.61 -4.98 -1.78
C PRO A 127 15.99 -4.74 -0.31
N THR A 128 17.10 -5.35 0.13
CA THR A 128 17.59 -5.25 1.52
C THR A 128 18.57 -4.12 1.74
N ASP A 129 19.06 -3.51 0.67
CA ASP A 129 19.91 -2.32 0.70
C ASP A 129 19.06 -1.01 0.79
N SER A 130 19.70 0.13 0.88
CA SER A 130 19.06 1.43 1.06
C SER A 130 19.43 2.41 -0.06
N GLY A 131 19.01 3.68 0.08
CA GLY A 131 19.30 4.75 -0.88
C GLY A 131 18.29 4.85 -2.01
N TYR A 132 17.15 4.16 -1.90
CA TYR A 132 16.04 4.34 -2.83
C TYR A 132 15.33 5.66 -2.55
N ILE A 133 14.99 6.38 -3.62
CA ILE A 133 14.33 7.68 -3.57
C ILE A 133 12.85 7.63 -3.95
N LYS A 134 12.45 6.58 -4.65
CA LYS A 134 11.05 6.42 -5.10
C LYS A 134 10.73 4.98 -5.45
N ILE A 135 9.46 4.58 -5.23
CA ILE A 135 8.90 3.30 -5.66
C ILE A 135 7.80 3.59 -6.68
N TYR A 136 7.68 2.71 -7.65
CA TYR A 136 6.60 2.64 -8.64
C TYR A 136 5.94 1.27 -8.53
N SER A 137 4.69 1.17 -8.90
CA SER A 137 3.96 -0.10 -8.87
C SER A 137 3.15 -0.31 -10.14
N THR A 138 3.03 -1.57 -10.52
CA THR A 138 1.98 -2.10 -11.39
C THR A 138 0.93 -2.78 -10.51
N ILE A 139 -0.04 -3.46 -11.13
CA ILE A 139 -1.00 -4.30 -10.39
C ILE A 139 -0.30 -5.45 -9.63
N TYR A 140 0.88 -5.92 -10.07
CA TYR A 140 1.50 -7.15 -9.62
C TYR A 140 2.95 -7.04 -9.16
N ALA A 141 3.58 -5.88 -9.31
CA ALA A 141 5.01 -5.73 -9.05
C ALA A 141 5.37 -4.29 -8.68
N PHE A 142 6.50 -4.15 -8.00
CA PHE A 142 7.13 -2.88 -7.68
C PHE A 142 8.44 -2.71 -8.43
N ALA A 143 8.82 -1.47 -8.64
CA ALA A 143 10.14 -1.05 -9.06
C ALA A 143 10.62 0.14 -8.23
N ALA A 144 11.82 0.07 -7.68
CA ALA A 144 12.41 1.13 -6.87
C ALA A 144 13.61 1.76 -7.59
N LEU A 145 13.69 3.08 -7.54
CA LEU A 145 14.70 3.90 -8.19
C LEU A 145 15.64 4.51 -7.15
N LYS A 146 16.95 4.44 -7.39
CA LYS A 146 17.99 5.15 -6.64
C LYS A 146 18.36 6.48 -7.28
N ALA A 147 19.06 7.32 -6.52
CA ALA A 147 19.53 8.63 -6.99
C ALA A 147 20.54 8.56 -8.16
N ASP A 148 21.29 7.46 -8.26
CA ASP A 148 22.23 7.18 -9.36
C ASP A 148 21.55 6.66 -10.64
N GLY A 149 20.23 6.51 -10.62
CA GLY A 149 19.42 5.99 -11.72
C GLY A 149 19.30 4.47 -11.76
N SER A 150 19.92 3.74 -10.82
CA SER A 150 19.76 2.30 -10.76
C SER A 150 18.35 1.90 -10.30
N ILE A 151 17.86 0.78 -10.82
CA ILE A 151 16.50 0.29 -10.58
C ILE A 151 16.57 -1.14 -10.05
N THR A 152 15.73 -1.45 -9.07
CA THR A 152 15.47 -2.80 -8.60
C THR A 152 13.98 -3.09 -8.71
N ALA A 153 13.59 -4.27 -9.20
CA ALA A 153 12.19 -4.67 -9.29
C ALA A 153 11.96 -5.97 -8.53
N TRP A 154 10.74 -6.12 -7.96
CA TRP A 154 10.30 -7.33 -7.26
C TRP A 154 8.78 -7.51 -7.40
N GLY A 155 8.29 -8.70 -7.07
CA GLY A 155 6.91 -9.12 -7.24
C GLY A 155 6.77 -10.18 -8.31
N ARG A 156 5.66 -10.21 -9.04
CA ARG A 156 5.40 -11.24 -10.04
C ARG A 156 6.37 -11.13 -11.23
N PRO A 157 7.22 -12.15 -11.48
CA PRO A 157 8.32 -12.05 -12.46
C PRO A 157 7.86 -11.67 -13.88
N ASN A 158 6.83 -12.34 -14.40
CA ASN A 158 6.31 -12.10 -15.75
C ASN A 158 5.38 -10.87 -15.87
N ARG A 159 5.32 -10.04 -14.83
CA ARG A 159 4.50 -8.81 -14.75
C ARG A 159 5.32 -7.60 -14.27
N GLY A 160 6.63 -7.63 -14.49
CA GLY A 160 7.55 -6.56 -14.14
C GLY A 160 8.29 -6.74 -12.80
N GLY A 161 8.13 -7.89 -12.13
CA GLY A 161 8.83 -8.20 -10.88
C GLY A 161 10.29 -8.63 -11.06
N THR A 162 10.80 -8.63 -12.28
CA THR A 162 12.22 -8.84 -12.59
C THR A 162 12.70 -7.82 -13.60
N ILE A 163 13.95 -7.41 -13.50
CA ILE A 163 14.62 -6.61 -14.51
C ILE A 163 15.35 -7.59 -15.44
N SER A 164 14.96 -7.64 -16.72
CA SER A 164 15.75 -8.31 -17.74
C SER A 164 17.04 -7.53 -17.92
N THR A 165 18.18 -8.14 -17.58
CA THR A 165 19.48 -7.62 -18.02
C THR A 165 19.54 -7.75 -19.54
N ALA A 166 20.01 -6.74 -20.25
CA ALA A 166 20.07 -6.69 -21.72
C ALA A 166 20.91 -7.79 -22.39
N THR A 167 21.35 -8.79 -21.64
CA THR A 167 22.05 -9.99 -22.13
C THR A 167 21.14 -11.05 -22.74
N ASP A 168 19.81 -10.93 -22.57
CA ASP A 168 18.83 -11.87 -23.15
C ASP A 168 18.27 -11.45 -24.51
N LEU A 169 18.78 -10.36 -25.10
CA LEU A 169 18.45 -9.98 -26.47
C LEU A 169 19.36 -10.71 -27.46
N ASN A 170 19.35 -12.03 -27.44
CA ASN A 170 19.74 -12.81 -28.60
C ASN A 170 18.57 -12.77 -29.60
N ILE A 171 18.43 -11.63 -30.27
CA ILE A 171 17.55 -11.53 -31.43
C ILE A 171 18.36 -12.07 -32.61
N ASP A 172 18.31 -13.38 -32.82
CA ASP A 172 18.62 -13.96 -34.11
C ASP A 172 17.54 -13.49 -35.10
N TYR A 173 17.81 -12.41 -35.82
CA TYR A 173 17.12 -12.11 -37.06
C TYR A 173 17.70 -12.99 -38.15
N PRO A 174 16.87 -13.71 -38.92
CA PRO A 174 17.27 -14.46 -40.11
C PRO A 174 17.75 -13.55 -41.22
#